data_a485870d99a58bebc4d442f46b19127a
#
_entry.id   a485870d99a58bebc4d442f46b19127a
#
_cell.length_a   1.000
_cell.length_b   1.000
_cell.length_c   1.000
_cell.angle_alpha   90.00
_cell.angle_beta   90.00
_cell.angle_gamma   90.00
#
_symmetry.space_group_name_H-M   'P 1'
#
loop_
_entity.id
_entity.type
_entity.pdbx_description
1 polymer ?
#
loop_
_entity_poly.entity_id
_entity_poly.type
_entity_poly.pdbx_seq_one_letter_code
_entity_poly.pdbx_strand_id
1 'polypeptide(L)'
;MAIKKILLSVLGEQKYLSFLAGSFQNLYHAGLLGKEYADIYFLKKFVREGDYCVDIGAHLGYFTLPLSRLVGDAGKVFAIEPMSAFHDTLQRLLKKTSNVTLYQVALGGEGEFVQMGIPNTGATKHFAYARVVEANPHLSFNESEKVRNESGDRLFGQLPRLDYIKCDVEGLEYQVFASMTETIGRHHPILLCELFEREQRIRLFELLKPFGYQAYLLEGGRLVLLDVYADGPMPAQNDYFIPPQRLERMRPFIKG
;
A
#
# COMPACT_ATOMS: atom_id res chain seq x y z
N MET A 1 25.90 2.82 0.92
CA MET A 1 25.96 2.73 -0.57
C MET A 1 26.84 1.57 -1.07
N ALA A 2 28.06 1.38 -0.60
CA ALA A 2 28.97 0.30 -1.04
C ALA A 2 28.43 -1.12 -0.77
N ILE A 3 27.91 -1.40 0.42
CA ILE A 3 27.40 -2.74 0.81
C ILE A 3 26.25 -3.19 -0.13
N LYS A 4 25.32 -2.29 -0.48
CA LYS A 4 24.21 -2.59 -1.39
C LYS A 4 24.72 -3.02 -2.77
N LYS A 5 25.70 -2.30 -3.33
CA LYS A 5 26.32 -2.64 -4.62
C LYS A 5 27.00 -4.00 -4.59
N ILE A 6 27.73 -4.30 -3.52
CA ILE A 6 28.40 -5.59 -3.31
C ILE A 6 27.37 -6.72 -3.22
N LEU A 7 26.33 -6.56 -2.41
CA LEU A 7 25.29 -7.58 -2.29
C LEU A 7 24.56 -7.83 -3.61
N LEU A 8 24.21 -6.77 -4.35
CA LEU A 8 23.60 -6.91 -5.68
C LEU A 8 24.52 -7.63 -6.67
N SER A 9 25.82 -7.31 -6.69
CA SER A 9 26.77 -7.94 -7.61
C SER A 9 27.05 -9.41 -7.29
N VAL A 10 27.02 -9.79 -6.01
CA VAL A 10 27.31 -11.17 -5.55
C VAL A 10 26.06 -12.05 -5.61
N LEU A 11 24.93 -11.54 -5.16
CA LEU A 11 23.70 -12.34 -5.05
C LEU A 11 22.86 -12.33 -6.34
N GLY A 12 22.99 -11.29 -7.15
CA GLY A 12 22.04 -10.96 -8.20
C GLY A 12 20.74 -10.36 -7.64
N GLU A 13 19.96 -9.72 -8.50
CA GLU A 13 18.80 -8.92 -8.12
C GLU A 13 17.75 -9.70 -7.33
N GLN A 14 17.33 -10.85 -7.83
CA GLN A 14 16.26 -11.65 -7.20
C GLN A 14 16.62 -12.16 -5.80
N LYS A 15 17.85 -12.63 -5.60
CA LYS A 15 18.31 -13.08 -4.28
C LYS A 15 18.47 -11.91 -3.31
N TYR A 16 18.90 -10.75 -3.84
CA TYR A 16 19.01 -9.53 -3.06
C TYR A 16 17.63 -9.07 -2.57
N LEU A 17 16.62 -9.02 -3.44
CA LEU A 17 15.24 -8.66 -3.06
C LEU A 17 14.65 -9.65 -2.05
N SER A 18 14.90 -10.96 -2.25
CA SER A 18 14.48 -11.99 -1.28
C SER A 18 15.16 -11.84 0.08
N PHE A 19 16.44 -11.47 0.09
CA PHE A 19 17.18 -11.17 1.32
C PHE A 19 16.60 -9.95 2.04
N LEU A 20 16.30 -8.87 1.32
CA LEU A 20 15.67 -7.67 1.90
C LEU A 20 14.32 -8.01 2.54
N ALA A 21 13.45 -8.71 1.80
CA ALA A 21 12.14 -9.12 2.29
C ALA A 21 12.25 -10.00 3.55
N GLY A 22 13.14 -10.99 3.54
CA GLY A 22 13.37 -11.87 4.69
C GLY A 22 13.91 -11.10 5.91
N SER A 23 14.85 -10.19 5.68
CA SER A 23 15.41 -9.33 6.74
C SER A 23 14.33 -8.45 7.36
N PHE A 24 13.48 -7.84 6.54
CA PHE A 24 12.35 -7.03 7.02
C PHE A 24 11.40 -7.86 7.89
N GLN A 25 11.01 -9.06 7.43
CA GLN A 25 10.13 -9.93 8.20
C GLN A 25 10.74 -10.35 9.54
N ASN A 26 12.03 -10.63 9.58
CA ASN A 26 12.73 -10.96 10.82
C ASN A 26 12.73 -9.77 11.79
N LEU A 27 13.01 -8.55 11.31
CA LEU A 27 12.99 -7.33 12.13
C LEU A 27 11.56 -7.03 12.61
N TYR A 28 10.54 -7.21 11.75
CA TYR A 28 9.13 -7.08 12.14
C TYR A 28 8.76 -8.03 13.28
N HIS A 29 9.13 -9.32 13.17
CA HIS A 29 8.86 -10.31 14.21
C HIS A 29 9.57 -10.02 15.53
N ALA A 30 10.81 -9.52 15.45
CA ALA A 30 11.58 -9.11 16.62
C ALA A 30 11.07 -7.80 17.25
N GLY A 31 10.14 -7.06 16.60
CA GLY A 31 9.69 -5.75 17.06
C GLY A 31 10.75 -4.64 16.90
N LEU A 32 11.69 -4.83 15.97
CA LEU A 32 12.88 -3.98 15.80
C LEU A 32 12.78 -3.02 14.59
N LEU A 33 11.63 -2.97 13.89
CA LEU A 33 11.42 -1.95 12.87
C LEU A 33 11.33 -0.56 13.50
N GLY A 34 11.87 0.45 12.81
CA GLY A 34 11.84 1.84 13.24
C GLY A 34 10.43 2.43 13.31
N LYS A 35 10.35 3.67 13.79
CA LYS A 35 9.07 4.39 13.97
C LYS A 35 8.34 4.64 12.64
N GLU A 36 9.06 4.71 11.54
CA GLU A 36 8.55 4.84 10.18
C GLU A 36 7.65 3.66 9.77
N TYR A 37 7.76 2.53 10.47
CA TYR A 37 6.91 1.34 10.26
C TYR A 37 5.81 1.17 11.32
N ALA A 38 5.48 2.24 12.04
CA ALA A 38 4.47 2.21 13.10
C ALA A 38 3.12 1.69 12.62
N ASP A 39 2.72 2.01 11.38
CA ASP A 39 1.48 1.58 10.77
C ASP A 39 1.38 0.06 10.66
N ILE A 40 2.47 -0.63 10.34
CA ILE A 40 2.50 -2.10 10.23
C ILE A 40 2.24 -2.74 11.61
N TYR A 41 2.81 -2.16 12.67
CA TYR A 41 2.52 -2.62 14.04
C TYR A 41 1.10 -2.28 14.49
N PHE A 42 0.58 -1.15 14.01
CA PHE A 42 -0.78 -0.70 14.34
C PHE A 42 -1.87 -1.61 13.77
N LEU A 43 -1.61 -2.32 12.65
CA LEU A 43 -2.52 -3.32 12.08
C LEU A 43 -3.01 -4.33 13.13
N LYS A 44 -2.12 -4.78 14.03
CA LYS A 44 -2.44 -5.74 15.10
C LYS A 44 -3.57 -5.26 16.04
N LYS A 45 -3.85 -3.97 16.08
CA LYS A 45 -4.87 -3.39 16.96
C LYS A 45 -6.26 -3.50 16.37
N PHE A 46 -6.39 -3.44 15.04
CA PHE A 46 -7.70 -3.36 14.41
C PHE A 46 -7.98 -4.42 13.32
N VAL A 47 -6.96 -4.99 12.67
CA VAL A 47 -7.18 -6.12 11.74
C VAL A 47 -7.51 -7.37 12.54
N ARG A 48 -8.54 -8.11 12.12
CA ARG A 48 -9.09 -9.27 12.82
C ARG A 48 -9.03 -10.51 11.94
N GLU A 49 -9.02 -11.66 12.58
CA GLU A 49 -9.23 -12.92 11.89
C GLU A 49 -10.54 -12.91 11.07
N GLY A 50 -10.49 -13.41 9.85
CA GLY A 50 -11.60 -13.40 8.91
C GLY A 50 -11.79 -12.11 8.12
N ASP A 51 -10.98 -11.05 8.35
CA ASP A 51 -11.05 -9.83 7.54
C ASP A 51 -10.56 -10.07 6.10
N TYR A 52 -11.13 -9.33 5.16
CA TYR A 52 -10.67 -9.24 3.79
C TYR A 52 -9.93 -7.92 3.60
N CYS A 53 -8.67 -8.02 3.21
CA CYS A 53 -7.76 -6.88 3.08
C CYS A 53 -7.21 -6.78 1.65
N VAL A 54 -6.96 -5.56 1.19
CA VAL A 54 -6.25 -5.27 -0.06
C VAL A 54 -4.96 -4.51 0.27
N ASP A 55 -3.85 -4.91 -0.34
CA ASP A 55 -2.54 -4.26 -0.26
C ASP A 55 -2.13 -3.83 -1.67
N ILE A 56 -2.32 -2.53 -1.99
CA ILE A 56 -2.02 -1.95 -3.30
C ILE A 56 -0.64 -1.31 -3.24
N GLY A 57 0.26 -1.72 -4.13
CA GLY A 57 1.69 -1.46 -4.05
C GLY A 57 2.34 -2.39 -3.02
N ALA A 58 2.13 -3.71 -3.20
CA ALA A 58 2.56 -4.70 -2.22
C ALA A 58 4.09 -4.87 -2.12
N HIS A 59 4.82 -4.46 -3.18
CA HIS A 59 6.28 -4.47 -3.22
C HIS A 59 6.87 -5.82 -2.78
N LEU A 60 7.66 -5.86 -1.71
CA LEU A 60 8.24 -7.07 -1.13
C LEU A 60 7.38 -7.71 -0.01
N GLY A 61 6.11 -7.34 0.07
CA GLY A 61 5.16 -7.94 1.02
C GLY A 61 5.25 -7.38 2.44
N TYR A 62 5.70 -6.14 2.58
CA TYR A 62 5.86 -5.49 3.89
C TYR A 62 4.55 -5.40 4.66
N PHE A 63 3.44 -5.10 3.99
CA PHE A 63 2.09 -5.16 4.56
C PHE A 63 1.41 -6.50 4.30
N THR A 64 1.56 -7.08 3.10
CA THR A 64 0.91 -8.35 2.70
C THR A 64 1.14 -9.47 3.71
N LEU A 65 2.40 -9.71 4.12
CA LEU A 65 2.73 -10.84 5.01
C LEU A 65 2.21 -10.65 6.44
N PRO A 66 2.35 -9.47 7.08
CA PRO A 66 1.65 -9.16 8.34
C PRO A 66 0.14 -9.31 8.25
N LEU A 67 -0.51 -8.75 7.22
CA LEU A 67 -1.95 -8.87 7.00
C LEU A 67 -2.39 -10.32 6.89
N SER A 68 -1.71 -11.13 6.06
CA SER A 68 -2.01 -12.55 5.89
C SER A 68 -2.05 -13.32 7.22
N ARG A 69 -1.11 -13.03 8.12
CA ARG A 69 -1.08 -13.65 9.45
C ARG A 69 -2.22 -13.19 10.35
N LEU A 70 -2.55 -11.88 10.28
CA LEU A 70 -3.60 -11.30 11.13
C LEU A 70 -4.98 -11.76 10.74
N VAL A 71 -5.26 -11.87 9.43
CA VAL A 71 -6.57 -12.32 8.95
C VAL A 71 -6.78 -13.82 9.08
N GLY A 72 -5.70 -14.61 9.26
CA GLY A 72 -5.77 -16.06 9.44
C GLY A 72 -6.36 -16.82 8.24
N ASP A 73 -6.69 -18.09 8.44
CA ASP A 73 -7.19 -18.96 7.37
C ASP A 73 -8.63 -18.60 6.93
N ALA A 74 -9.41 -17.98 7.80
CA ALA A 74 -10.77 -17.52 7.51
C ALA A 74 -10.80 -16.20 6.71
N GLY A 75 -9.71 -15.43 6.71
CA GLY A 75 -9.60 -14.16 6.00
C GLY A 75 -8.94 -14.29 4.63
N LYS A 76 -8.84 -13.15 3.94
CA LYS A 76 -8.19 -13.05 2.62
C LYS A 76 -7.37 -11.77 2.52
N VAL A 77 -6.25 -11.85 1.82
CA VAL A 77 -5.45 -10.69 1.40
C VAL A 77 -5.31 -10.71 -0.11
N PHE A 78 -5.61 -9.59 -0.74
CA PHE A 78 -5.41 -9.37 -2.17
C PHE A 78 -4.26 -8.38 -2.32
N ALA A 79 -3.13 -8.86 -2.85
CA ALA A 79 -1.93 -8.07 -3.03
C ALA A 79 -1.78 -7.67 -4.50
N ILE A 80 -1.52 -6.39 -4.74
CA ILE A 80 -1.36 -5.82 -6.08
C ILE A 80 0.09 -5.33 -6.21
N GLU A 81 0.83 -5.92 -7.13
CA GLU A 81 2.22 -5.52 -7.42
C GLU A 81 2.48 -5.59 -8.93
N PRO A 82 2.60 -4.43 -9.59
CA PRO A 82 2.77 -4.38 -11.04
C PRO A 82 4.15 -4.84 -11.53
N MET A 83 5.24 -4.49 -10.82
CA MET A 83 6.60 -4.72 -11.28
C MET A 83 7.02 -6.19 -11.16
N SER A 84 7.44 -6.78 -12.27
CA SER A 84 7.80 -8.21 -12.34
C SER A 84 8.84 -8.63 -11.30
N ALA A 85 9.85 -7.81 -11.05
CA ALA A 85 10.91 -8.14 -10.08
C ALA A 85 10.38 -8.30 -8.64
N PHE A 86 9.43 -7.44 -8.24
CA PHE A 86 8.79 -7.49 -6.91
C PHE A 86 7.72 -8.58 -6.85
N HIS A 87 6.86 -8.63 -7.88
CA HIS A 87 5.83 -9.65 -8.01
C HIS A 87 6.42 -11.06 -7.88
N ASP A 88 7.45 -11.41 -8.67
CA ASP A 88 8.09 -12.71 -8.63
C ASP A 88 8.76 -13.01 -7.29
N THR A 89 9.31 -11.99 -6.65
CA THR A 89 9.89 -12.13 -5.32
C THR A 89 8.80 -12.41 -4.29
N LEU A 90 7.72 -11.63 -4.30
CA LEU A 90 6.59 -11.82 -3.40
C LEU A 90 5.89 -13.16 -3.64
N GLN A 91 5.70 -13.57 -4.90
CA GLN A 91 5.13 -14.88 -5.23
C GLN A 91 5.92 -16.05 -4.61
N ARG A 92 7.27 -15.95 -4.61
CA ARG A 92 8.12 -16.95 -3.94
C ARG A 92 7.94 -16.97 -2.43
N LEU A 93 7.80 -15.81 -1.80
CA LEU A 93 7.56 -15.69 -0.36
C LEU A 93 6.20 -16.26 0.05
N LEU A 94 5.21 -16.12 -0.83
CA LEU A 94 3.84 -16.56 -0.61
C LEU A 94 3.59 -18.05 -0.92
N LYS A 95 4.59 -18.82 -1.35
CA LYS A 95 4.42 -20.24 -1.73
C LYS A 95 3.73 -21.13 -0.68
N LYS A 96 3.85 -20.78 0.59
CA LYS A 96 3.25 -21.52 1.71
C LYS A 96 2.04 -20.79 2.34
N THR A 97 1.51 -19.79 1.66
CA THR A 97 0.45 -18.92 2.15
C THR A 97 -0.80 -19.16 1.31
N SER A 98 -1.87 -19.65 1.91
CA SER A 98 -3.10 -20.05 1.22
C SER A 98 -4.16 -18.95 1.14
N ASN A 99 -4.04 -17.93 1.97
CA ASN A 99 -5.02 -16.86 2.12
C ASN A 99 -4.64 -15.55 1.39
N VAL A 100 -3.60 -15.57 0.55
CA VAL A 100 -3.18 -14.42 -0.27
C VAL A 100 -3.40 -14.71 -1.75
N THR A 101 -4.03 -13.77 -2.45
CA THR A 101 -4.10 -13.73 -3.91
C THR A 101 -3.23 -12.58 -4.40
N LEU A 102 -2.25 -12.86 -5.25
CA LEU A 102 -1.32 -11.87 -5.80
C LEU A 102 -1.67 -11.60 -7.26
N TYR A 103 -1.83 -10.30 -7.60
CA TYR A 103 -2.12 -9.81 -8.94
C TYR A 103 -0.94 -9.00 -9.48
N GLN A 104 -0.51 -9.30 -10.71
CA GLN A 104 0.49 -8.52 -11.44
C GLN A 104 -0.20 -7.50 -12.34
N VAL A 105 -0.75 -6.45 -11.74
CA VAL A 105 -1.46 -5.38 -12.44
C VAL A 105 -1.15 -4.03 -11.77
N ALA A 106 -1.32 -2.95 -12.52
CA ALA A 106 -1.47 -1.61 -11.97
C ALA A 106 -2.97 -1.31 -11.78
N LEU A 107 -3.30 -0.34 -10.93
CA LEU A 107 -4.68 0.12 -10.72
C LEU A 107 -4.80 1.62 -10.99
N GLY A 108 -5.94 2.03 -11.56
CA GLY A 108 -6.35 3.42 -11.64
C GLY A 108 -5.71 4.22 -12.78
N GLY A 109 -4.85 3.63 -13.59
CA GLY A 109 -4.31 4.27 -14.78
C GLY A 109 -5.34 4.39 -15.91
N GLU A 110 -5.01 5.17 -16.94
CA GLU A 110 -5.81 5.23 -18.16
C GLU A 110 -5.43 4.10 -19.13
N GLY A 111 -6.43 3.56 -19.82
CA GLY A 111 -6.23 2.49 -20.81
C GLY A 111 -6.01 1.10 -20.21
N GLU A 112 -5.82 0.13 -21.10
CA GLU A 112 -5.65 -1.29 -20.73
C GLU A 112 -4.24 -1.59 -20.18
N PHE A 113 -3.25 -0.79 -20.53
CA PHE A 113 -1.87 -0.93 -20.14
C PHE A 113 -1.28 0.41 -19.73
N VAL A 114 -0.35 0.39 -18.80
CA VAL A 114 0.49 1.52 -18.40
C VAL A 114 1.96 1.13 -18.45
N GLN A 115 2.84 2.13 -18.65
CA GLN A 115 4.27 1.93 -18.58
C GLN A 115 4.73 2.21 -17.14
N MET A 116 5.17 1.18 -16.43
CA MET A 116 5.78 1.33 -15.10
C MET A 116 7.29 1.43 -15.23
N GLY A 117 7.92 2.30 -14.45
CA GLY A 117 9.38 2.50 -14.51
C GLY A 117 10.00 2.78 -13.16
N ILE A 118 11.29 2.45 -13.03
CA ILE A 118 12.12 2.76 -11.87
C ILE A 118 12.88 4.05 -12.17
N PRO A 119 12.63 5.17 -11.45
CA PRO A 119 13.30 6.43 -11.69
C PRO A 119 14.82 6.34 -11.55
N ASN A 120 15.54 7.07 -12.42
CA ASN A 120 16.98 7.21 -12.35
C ASN A 120 17.35 8.24 -11.29
N THR A 121 17.79 7.78 -10.13
CA THR A 121 18.25 8.65 -9.01
C THR A 121 19.77 8.82 -8.96
N GLY A 122 20.47 8.49 -10.05
CA GLY A 122 21.90 8.77 -10.28
C GLY A 122 22.90 7.77 -9.71
N ALA A 123 22.69 7.12 -8.60
CA ALA A 123 23.77 6.32 -7.98
C ALA A 123 23.42 4.84 -7.69
N THR A 124 22.17 4.49 -7.53
CA THR A 124 21.73 3.11 -7.26
C THR A 124 20.27 2.93 -7.63
N LYS A 125 19.87 1.78 -8.22
CA LYS A 125 18.46 1.44 -8.39
C LYS A 125 17.75 1.55 -7.03
N HIS A 126 16.92 2.56 -6.88
CA HIS A 126 16.01 2.65 -5.74
C HIS A 126 14.74 1.91 -6.11
N PHE A 127 14.71 0.63 -5.82
CA PHE A 127 13.58 -0.25 -6.14
C PHE A 127 12.26 0.15 -5.48
N ALA A 128 12.29 1.03 -4.49
CA ALA A 128 11.10 1.43 -3.72
C ALA A 128 10.19 2.45 -4.44
N TYR A 129 10.60 3.00 -5.59
CA TYR A 129 9.92 4.15 -6.21
C TYR A 129 9.48 3.87 -7.65
N ALA A 130 8.96 2.67 -7.93
CA ALA A 130 8.40 2.40 -9.26
C ALA A 130 7.15 3.26 -9.49
N ARG A 131 7.10 3.97 -10.63
CA ARG A 131 6.03 4.93 -10.96
C ARG A 131 5.51 4.72 -12.36
N VAL A 132 4.31 5.18 -12.63
CA VAL A 132 3.77 5.28 -13.99
C VAL A 132 4.54 6.35 -14.75
N VAL A 133 5.15 5.96 -15.88
CA VAL A 133 6.03 6.83 -16.67
C VAL A 133 5.28 8.03 -17.22
N GLU A 134 4.08 7.81 -17.76
CA GLU A 134 3.23 8.83 -18.36
C GLU A 134 2.79 9.90 -17.34
N ALA A 135 2.61 9.52 -16.08
CA ALA A 135 2.27 10.43 -14.99
C ALA A 135 3.48 11.25 -14.49
N ASN A 136 4.69 10.88 -14.88
CA ASN A 136 5.94 11.50 -14.42
C ASN A 136 6.87 11.89 -15.57
N PRO A 137 6.43 12.72 -16.54
CA PRO A 137 7.19 13.02 -17.76
C PRO A 137 8.49 13.80 -17.52
N HIS A 138 8.67 14.36 -16.32
CA HIS A 138 9.88 15.09 -15.91
C HIS A 138 10.98 14.16 -15.34
N LEU A 139 10.66 12.88 -15.12
CA LEU A 139 11.63 11.90 -14.62
C LEU A 139 12.25 11.11 -15.78
N SER A 140 13.51 10.74 -15.62
CA SER A 140 14.14 9.70 -16.44
C SER A 140 14.08 8.35 -15.73
N PHE A 141 13.90 7.28 -16.49
CA PHE A 141 13.74 5.94 -15.93
C PHE A 141 14.88 5.03 -16.40
N ASN A 142 15.44 4.23 -15.50
CA ASN A 142 16.49 3.26 -15.82
C ASN A 142 15.92 2.03 -16.53
N GLU A 143 14.76 1.58 -16.10
CA GLU A 143 14.05 0.42 -16.61
C GLU A 143 12.57 0.73 -16.60
N SER A 144 11.86 0.23 -17.59
CA SER A 144 10.42 0.31 -17.62
C SER A 144 9.83 -0.96 -18.22
N GLU A 145 8.63 -1.32 -17.77
CA GLU A 145 7.88 -2.46 -18.29
C GLU A 145 6.42 -2.08 -18.53
N LYS A 146 5.84 -2.67 -19.56
CA LYS A 146 4.42 -2.52 -19.89
C LYS A 146 3.63 -3.46 -18.99
N VAL A 147 2.73 -2.90 -18.19
CA VAL A 147 1.94 -3.61 -17.20
C VAL A 147 0.46 -3.46 -17.53
N ARG A 148 -0.31 -4.53 -17.33
CA ARG A 148 -1.76 -4.47 -17.45
C ARG A 148 -2.32 -3.55 -16.37
N ASN A 149 -3.27 -2.69 -16.77
CA ASN A 149 -3.98 -1.81 -15.86
C ASN A 149 -5.42 -2.29 -15.68
N GLU A 150 -5.92 -2.23 -14.44
CA GLU A 150 -7.26 -2.66 -14.09
C GLU A 150 -7.98 -1.61 -13.25
N SER A 151 -9.30 -1.69 -13.21
CA SER A 151 -10.13 -0.94 -12.28
C SER A 151 -10.25 -1.70 -10.95
N GLY A 152 -10.21 -0.97 -9.84
CA GLY A 152 -10.44 -1.56 -8.52
C GLY A 152 -11.84 -2.15 -8.39
N ASP A 153 -12.87 -1.53 -8.96
CA ASP A 153 -14.24 -2.06 -8.95
C ASP A 153 -14.36 -3.38 -9.73
N ARG A 154 -13.59 -3.53 -10.83
CA ARG A 154 -13.55 -4.79 -11.58
C ARG A 154 -12.96 -5.93 -10.77
N LEU A 155 -11.89 -5.66 -10.01
CA LEU A 155 -11.21 -6.70 -9.21
C LEU A 155 -11.95 -7.03 -7.91
N PHE A 156 -12.52 -6.03 -7.24
CA PHE A 156 -12.99 -6.16 -5.86
C PHE A 156 -14.49 -5.95 -5.70
N GLY A 157 -15.20 -5.44 -6.71
CA GLY A 157 -16.62 -5.12 -6.62
C GLY A 157 -17.53 -6.31 -6.30
N GLN A 158 -17.09 -7.54 -6.57
CA GLN A 158 -17.84 -8.78 -6.29
C GLN A 158 -17.41 -9.51 -5.01
N LEU A 159 -16.48 -8.93 -4.24
CA LEU A 159 -16.09 -9.51 -2.95
C LEU A 159 -17.30 -9.55 -1.99
N PRO A 160 -17.42 -10.59 -1.14
CA PRO A 160 -18.51 -10.65 -0.14
C PRO A 160 -18.31 -9.63 0.99
N ARG A 161 -17.09 -9.18 1.22
CA ARG A 161 -16.69 -8.18 2.19
C ARG A 161 -15.34 -7.57 1.84
N LEU A 162 -15.08 -6.38 2.32
CA LEU A 162 -13.78 -5.73 2.30
C LEU A 162 -13.66 -4.85 3.54
N ASP A 163 -12.63 -5.07 4.35
CA ASP A 163 -12.51 -4.47 5.67
C ASP A 163 -11.40 -3.42 5.75
N TYR A 164 -10.33 -3.61 4.97
CA TYR A 164 -9.16 -2.73 5.00
C TYR A 164 -8.48 -2.69 3.63
N ILE A 165 -8.00 -1.50 3.26
CA ILE A 165 -7.17 -1.25 2.08
C ILE A 165 -5.95 -0.43 2.51
N LYS A 166 -4.75 -0.89 2.14
CA LYS A 166 -3.53 -0.08 2.09
C LYS A 166 -3.28 0.31 0.64
N CYS A 167 -2.99 1.57 0.39
CA CYS A 167 -2.59 2.07 -0.92
C CYS A 167 -1.33 2.94 -0.82
N ASP A 168 -0.32 2.57 -1.62
CA ASP A 168 0.96 3.24 -1.71
C ASP A 168 1.51 2.96 -3.12
N VAL A 169 1.23 3.89 -4.02
CA VAL A 169 1.49 3.76 -5.47
C VAL A 169 2.22 4.97 -6.04
N GLU A 170 2.91 5.69 -5.14
CA GLU A 170 3.84 6.76 -5.51
C GLU A 170 3.21 7.90 -6.32
N GLY A 171 2.03 8.37 -5.88
CA GLY A 171 1.36 9.57 -6.38
C GLY A 171 0.11 9.36 -7.24
N LEU A 172 -0.34 8.11 -7.41
CA LEU A 172 -1.57 7.79 -8.13
C LEU A 172 -2.70 7.29 -7.23
N GLU A 173 -2.63 7.56 -5.93
CA GLU A 173 -3.59 7.10 -4.93
C GLU A 173 -5.01 7.56 -5.25
N TYR A 174 -5.17 8.82 -5.67
CA TYR A 174 -6.47 9.34 -6.09
C TYR A 174 -7.07 8.53 -7.25
N GLN A 175 -6.29 8.24 -8.29
CA GLN A 175 -6.74 7.49 -9.46
C GLN A 175 -7.12 6.06 -9.10
N VAL A 176 -6.35 5.42 -8.21
CA VAL A 176 -6.67 4.10 -7.67
C VAL A 176 -8.03 4.12 -6.99
N PHE A 177 -8.26 5.02 -6.03
CA PHE A 177 -9.52 5.08 -5.29
C PHE A 177 -10.69 5.55 -6.17
N ALA A 178 -10.45 6.43 -7.15
CA ALA A 178 -11.46 6.82 -8.13
C ALA A 178 -11.92 5.64 -9.01
N SER A 179 -11.05 4.64 -9.23
CA SER A 179 -11.36 3.42 -9.98
C SER A 179 -12.13 2.36 -9.18
N MET A 180 -12.42 2.61 -7.88
CA MET A 180 -13.05 1.64 -6.99
C MET A 180 -14.12 2.25 -6.06
N THR A 181 -14.77 3.31 -6.51
CA THR A 181 -15.79 4.03 -5.71
C THR A 181 -17.02 3.19 -5.41
N GLU A 182 -17.43 2.27 -6.30
CA GLU A 182 -18.54 1.33 -6.04
C GLU A 182 -18.16 0.33 -4.94
N THR A 183 -16.94 -0.19 -4.99
CA THR A 183 -16.39 -1.08 -3.96
C THR A 183 -16.31 -0.39 -2.60
N ILE A 184 -15.80 0.85 -2.57
CA ILE A 184 -15.70 1.68 -1.36
C ILE A 184 -17.10 1.96 -0.80
N GLY A 185 -18.06 2.38 -1.65
CA GLY A 185 -19.43 2.69 -1.26
C GLY A 185 -20.21 1.47 -0.75
N ARG A 186 -19.87 0.25 -1.22
CA ARG A 186 -20.51 -0.99 -0.78
C ARG A 186 -19.95 -1.51 0.55
N HIS A 187 -18.64 -1.47 0.73
CA HIS A 187 -17.98 -2.18 1.82
C HIS A 187 -17.50 -1.28 2.95
N HIS A 188 -17.34 0.01 2.68
CA HIS A 188 -16.84 1.00 3.65
C HIS A 188 -15.58 0.51 4.39
N PRO A 189 -14.49 0.13 3.67
CA PRO A 189 -13.26 -0.34 4.31
C PRO A 189 -12.55 0.78 5.05
N ILE A 190 -11.71 0.44 6.04
CA ILE A 190 -10.71 1.36 6.57
C ILE A 190 -9.63 1.50 5.49
N LEU A 191 -9.20 2.74 5.19
CA LEU A 191 -8.16 3.00 4.21
C LEU A 191 -6.91 3.52 4.91
N LEU A 192 -5.75 3.05 4.46
CA LEU A 192 -4.43 3.60 4.77
C LEU A 192 -3.78 4.02 3.46
N CYS A 193 -3.35 5.27 3.38
CA CYS A 193 -2.83 5.84 2.14
C CYS A 193 -1.56 6.65 2.41
N GLU A 194 -0.48 6.40 1.65
CA GLU A 194 0.71 7.22 1.71
C GLU A 194 0.53 8.47 0.83
N LEU A 195 0.52 9.66 1.47
CA LEU A 195 0.25 10.92 0.78
C LEU A 195 1.33 11.95 1.12
N PHE A 196 2.06 12.40 0.10
CA PHE A 196 3.15 13.35 0.26
C PHE A 196 2.73 14.80 0.11
N GLU A 197 1.71 15.07 -0.72
CA GLU A 197 1.31 16.41 -1.09
C GLU A 197 -0.08 16.75 -0.54
N ARG A 198 -0.22 17.99 -0.06
CA ARG A 198 -1.48 18.51 0.47
C ARG A 198 -2.62 18.41 -0.56
N GLU A 199 -2.34 18.77 -1.80
CA GLU A 199 -3.35 18.77 -2.86
C GLU A 199 -3.87 17.36 -3.13
N GLN A 200 -3.01 16.35 -3.17
CA GLN A 200 -3.40 14.93 -3.32
C GLN A 200 -4.29 14.49 -2.15
N ARG A 201 -3.93 14.88 -0.92
CA ARG A 201 -4.70 14.58 0.30
C ARG A 201 -6.11 15.19 0.25
N ILE A 202 -6.22 16.46 -0.13
CA ILE A 202 -7.51 17.14 -0.27
C ILE A 202 -8.35 16.46 -1.37
N ARG A 203 -7.77 16.20 -2.53
CA ARG A 203 -8.47 15.53 -3.63
C ARG A 203 -9.00 14.16 -3.24
N LEU A 204 -8.20 13.35 -2.55
CA LEU A 204 -8.62 12.04 -2.06
C LEU A 204 -9.71 12.18 -0.99
N PHE A 205 -9.57 13.11 -0.06
CA PHE A 205 -10.58 13.34 0.97
C PHE A 205 -11.93 13.77 0.37
N GLU A 206 -11.94 14.68 -0.62
CA GLU A 206 -13.17 15.10 -1.31
C GLU A 206 -13.84 13.93 -2.07
N LEU A 207 -13.07 13.00 -2.63
CA LEU A 207 -13.59 11.76 -3.20
C LEU A 207 -14.28 10.87 -2.17
N LEU A 208 -13.72 10.80 -0.94
CA LEU A 208 -14.20 9.90 0.11
C LEU A 208 -15.29 10.53 1.00
N LYS A 209 -15.39 11.84 1.03
CA LYS A 209 -16.33 12.62 1.85
C LYS A 209 -17.81 12.25 1.64
N PRO A 210 -18.31 11.99 0.40
CA PRO A 210 -19.68 11.54 0.18
C PRO A 210 -20.03 10.22 0.88
N PHE A 211 -19.03 9.39 1.19
CA PHE A 211 -19.19 8.14 1.93
C PHE A 211 -19.02 8.30 3.43
N GLY A 212 -18.84 9.56 3.92
CA GLY A 212 -18.74 9.90 5.33
C GLY A 212 -17.38 9.67 5.98
N TYR A 213 -16.33 9.46 5.19
CA TYR A 213 -14.98 9.24 5.73
C TYR A 213 -14.44 10.46 6.46
N GLN A 214 -13.71 10.21 7.54
CA GLN A 214 -12.90 11.19 8.26
C GLN A 214 -11.43 10.78 8.17
N ALA A 215 -10.54 11.79 8.11
CA ALA A 215 -9.10 11.59 8.02
C ALA A 215 -8.44 11.61 9.40
N TYR A 216 -7.44 10.76 9.60
CA TYR A 216 -6.68 10.67 10.85
C TYR A 216 -5.20 10.41 10.56
N LEU A 217 -4.33 10.84 11.47
CA LEU A 217 -2.91 10.52 11.50
C LEU A 217 -2.60 9.59 12.68
N LEU A 218 -1.62 8.69 12.50
CA LEU A 218 -1.13 7.86 13.60
C LEU A 218 -0.01 8.58 14.36
N GLU A 219 -0.30 9.05 15.56
CA GLU A 219 0.66 9.71 16.44
C GLU A 219 0.78 8.97 17.78
N GLY A 220 1.99 8.56 18.15
CA GLY A 220 2.22 7.87 19.41
C GLY A 220 1.38 6.60 19.61
N GLY A 221 0.99 5.93 18.52
CA GLY A 221 0.14 4.73 18.55
C GLY A 221 -1.34 4.99 18.75
N ARG A 222 -1.79 6.24 18.56
CA ARG A 222 -3.19 6.68 18.56
C ARG A 222 -3.52 7.46 17.30
N LEU A 223 -4.76 7.40 16.87
CA LEU A 223 -5.29 8.15 15.73
C LEU A 223 -5.74 9.53 16.18
N VAL A 224 -5.19 10.56 15.56
CA VAL A 224 -5.53 11.96 15.79
C VAL A 224 -6.32 12.46 14.58
N LEU A 225 -7.47 13.06 14.80
CA LEU A 225 -8.29 13.62 13.72
C LEU A 225 -7.48 14.66 12.94
N LEU A 226 -7.48 14.52 11.62
CA LEU A 226 -6.77 15.41 10.69
C LEU A 226 -7.76 16.36 10.03
N ASP A 227 -7.53 17.66 10.20
CA ASP A 227 -8.15 18.67 9.34
C ASP A 227 -7.31 18.78 8.05
N VAL A 228 -7.80 18.18 6.97
CA VAL A 228 -7.12 18.17 5.67
C VAL A 228 -7.04 19.55 5.01
N TYR A 229 -7.84 20.51 5.48
CA TYR A 229 -7.87 21.89 4.97
C TYR A 229 -7.00 22.85 5.78
N ALA A 230 -6.52 22.45 6.96
CA ALA A 230 -5.71 23.28 7.82
C ALA A 230 -4.49 23.85 7.09
N ASP A 231 -4.19 25.12 7.35
CA ASP A 231 -2.99 25.75 6.84
C ASP A 231 -1.74 25.27 7.59
N GLY A 232 -0.62 25.18 6.87
CA GLY A 232 0.66 24.80 7.45
C GLY A 232 1.28 23.55 6.80
N PRO A 233 2.49 23.18 7.25
CA PRO A 233 3.17 21.99 6.74
C PRO A 233 2.41 20.73 7.17
N MET A 234 2.07 19.90 6.21
CA MET A 234 1.51 18.58 6.48
C MET A 234 2.64 17.56 6.61
N PRO A 235 2.57 16.66 7.60
CA PRO A 235 3.56 15.59 7.69
C PRO A 235 3.43 14.67 6.47
N ALA A 236 4.56 14.34 5.85
CA ALA A 236 4.63 13.28 4.85
C ALA A 236 4.55 11.95 5.60
N GLN A 237 3.37 11.36 5.67
CA GLN A 237 3.13 10.08 6.33
C GLN A 237 1.83 9.45 5.83
N ASN A 238 1.53 8.27 6.32
CA ASN A 238 0.30 7.56 6.01
C ASN A 238 -0.91 8.22 6.69
N ASP A 239 -1.94 8.48 5.90
CA ASP A 239 -3.24 8.95 6.37
C ASP A 239 -4.22 7.77 6.50
N TYR A 240 -4.94 7.72 7.61
CA TYR A 240 -6.06 6.80 7.79
C TYR A 240 -7.36 7.51 7.40
N PHE A 241 -8.15 6.88 6.55
CA PHE A 241 -9.52 7.32 6.29
C PHE A 241 -10.49 6.29 6.86
N ILE A 242 -11.35 6.74 7.77
CA ILE A 242 -12.23 5.87 8.56
C ILE A 242 -13.67 6.27 8.33
N PRO A 243 -14.51 5.37 7.79
CA PRO A 243 -15.92 5.62 7.57
C PRO A 243 -16.72 5.40 8.86
N PRO A 244 -17.93 5.99 8.99
CA PRO A 244 -18.79 5.85 10.17
C PRO A 244 -19.04 4.38 10.57
N GLN A 245 -19.19 3.49 9.59
CA GLN A 245 -19.45 2.06 9.79
C GLN A 245 -18.30 1.32 10.50
N ARG A 246 -17.11 1.90 10.53
CA ARG A 246 -15.92 1.34 11.17
C ARG A 246 -15.49 2.08 12.44
N LEU A 247 -16.17 3.19 12.79
CA LEU A 247 -15.79 4.01 13.95
C LEU A 247 -15.82 3.22 15.26
N GLU A 248 -16.81 2.36 15.48
CA GLU A 248 -16.87 1.56 16.70
C GLU A 248 -15.63 0.68 16.87
N ARG A 249 -15.19 0.04 15.78
CA ARG A 249 -13.96 -0.76 15.75
C ARG A 249 -12.71 0.06 16.06
N MET A 250 -12.65 1.30 15.58
CA MET A 250 -11.48 2.17 15.68
C MET A 250 -11.48 3.08 16.93
N ARG A 251 -12.65 3.30 17.55
CA ARG A 251 -12.82 4.19 18.72
C ARG A 251 -11.81 3.99 19.84
N PRO A 252 -11.41 2.76 20.24
CA PRO A 252 -10.42 2.57 21.31
C PRO A 252 -9.05 3.20 21.02
N PHE A 253 -8.77 3.46 19.73
CA PHE A 253 -7.47 3.96 19.27
C PHE A 253 -7.50 5.43 18.89
N ILE A 254 -8.68 6.06 18.80
CA ILE A 254 -8.81 7.49 18.51
C ILE A 254 -8.51 8.29 19.78
N LYS A 255 -7.73 9.36 19.62
CA LYS A 255 -7.45 10.31 20.69
C LYS A 255 -8.71 11.15 20.93
N GLY A 256 -9.21 11.12 22.16
CA GLY A 256 -10.30 11.99 22.60
C GLY A 256 -9.87 13.43 22.73
#